data_dc10fdb4e37c764b839909abd4269381
#
_entry.id   dc10fdb4e37c764b839909abd4269381
#
_cell.length_a   1.000
_cell.length_b   1.000
_cell.length_c   1.000
_cell.angle_alpha   90.00
_cell.angle_beta   90.00
_cell.angle_gamma   90.00
#
_symmetry.space_group_name_H-M   'P 1'
#
loop_
_entity.id
_entity.type
_entity.pdbx_description
1 polymer ?
#
loop_
_entity_poly.entity_id
_entity_poly.type
_entity_poly.pdbx_seq_one_letter_code
_entity_poly.pdbx_strand_id
1 'polypeptide(L)'
;MYALEISRLQKTYDNGHQALLGIDLTVESGDFFALLGPNGAGKSTAIGVICSLVNSSGGEIKIFGKDQQQQRNLCKLDIGLVPQEINFNVFETPWNILVTQAGYYGVGKTEANRRAEQYLRLLDLWDKRLQPARQMSGGMKRRLMIARALMHQPRLLILDEPTAGVDIEIRRSMWEFLKEINQAGTTIILTTHYLEEAESLCRNVAIIDQGKIVERGAVSDLLSRSMVQTFILDLKDAVTRKPVLDGYTLVKCDDKQLDVEVVVGQSMNGLFQQLQEQGFEVTSMRNKTNRLEEFFLRLVNQSEAA
;
A
#
# COMPACT_ATOMS: atom_id res chain seq x y z
N MET A 1 16.88 13.04 -6.66
CA MET A 1 15.81 13.99 -7.07
C MET A 1 14.50 13.51 -6.50
N TYR A 2 13.71 14.38 -5.88
CA TYR A 2 12.42 13.98 -5.32
C TYR A 2 11.32 14.02 -6.39
N ALA A 3 10.45 12.99 -6.37
CA ALA A 3 9.22 12.96 -7.15
C ALA A 3 8.10 13.75 -6.45
N LEU A 4 8.07 13.70 -5.11
CA LEU A 4 7.13 14.42 -4.28
C LEU A 4 7.85 15.02 -3.08
N GLU A 5 7.59 16.29 -2.81
CA GLU A 5 8.02 16.99 -1.60
C GLU A 5 6.80 17.71 -1.00
N ILE A 6 6.50 17.43 0.23
CA ILE A 6 5.41 18.05 1.01
C ILE A 6 6.03 18.71 2.22
N SER A 7 5.68 19.97 2.46
CA SER A 7 6.13 20.75 3.60
C SER A 7 4.96 21.34 4.35
N ARG A 8 4.80 20.93 5.61
CA ARG A 8 3.79 21.41 6.57
C ARG A 8 2.37 21.42 5.98
N LEU A 9 1.98 20.39 5.23
CA LEU A 9 0.70 20.32 4.56
C LEU A 9 -0.44 20.21 5.57
N GLN A 10 -1.41 21.12 5.46
CA GLN A 10 -2.58 21.19 6.32
C GLN A 10 -3.86 21.11 5.50
N LYS A 11 -4.86 20.43 6.07
CA LYS A 11 -6.22 20.44 5.55
C LYS A 11 -7.26 20.46 6.65
N THR A 12 -8.04 21.54 6.68
CA THR A 12 -9.26 21.65 7.47
C THR A 12 -10.44 21.74 6.52
N TYR A 13 -11.48 20.95 6.74
CA TYR A 13 -12.72 20.98 5.98
C TYR A 13 -13.68 22.02 6.57
N ASP A 14 -14.72 22.41 5.81
CA ASP A 14 -15.68 23.46 6.19
C ASP A 14 -16.47 23.12 7.48
N ASN A 15 -16.57 21.82 7.80
CA ASN A 15 -17.18 21.35 9.05
C ASN A 15 -16.25 21.44 10.27
N GLY A 16 -15.06 22.04 10.12
CA GLY A 16 -14.04 22.17 11.18
C GLY A 16 -13.15 20.94 11.37
N HIS A 17 -13.39 19.84 10.66
CA HIS A 17 -12.54 18.64 10.75
C HIS A 17 -11.15 18.89 10.19
N GLN A 18 -10.13 18.72 11.03
CA GLN A 18 -8.73 18.83 10.66
C GLN A 18 -8.19 17.48 10.21
N ALA A 19 -8.14 17.23 8.91
CA ALA A 19 -7.73 15.96 8.34
C ALA A 19 -6.22 15.83 8.18
N LEU A 20 -5.49 16.96 8.05
CA LEU A 20 -4.02 16.99 7.99
C LEU A 20 -3.52 18.14 8.89
N LEU A 21 -2.56 17.82 9.75
CA LEU A 21 -2.07 18.68 10.83
C LEU A 21 -0.64 19.18 10.60
N GLY A 22 -0.24 19.39 9.33
CA GLY A 22 1.10 19.87 9.01
C GLY A 22 2.06 18.73 8.72
N ILE A 23 1.69 17.83 7.80
CA ILE A 23 2.55 16.71 7.42
C ILE A 23 3.73 17.15 6.56
N ASP A 24 4.89 16.52 6.80
CA ASP A 24 6.09 16.62 5.98
C ASP A 24 6.40 15.25 5.38
N LEU A 25 6.55 15.17 4.06
CA LEU A 25 6.79 13.93 3.35
C LEU A 25 7.66 14.15 2.12
N THR A 26 8.64 13.27 1.91
CA THR A 26 9.45 13.25 0.68
C THR A 26 9.44 11.86 0.08
N VAL A 27 9.30 11.78 -1.25
CA VAL A 27 9.38 10.53 -2.02
C VAL A 27 10.42 10.71 -3.12
N GLU A 28 11.38 9.83 -3.20
CA GLU A 28 12.41 9.87 -4.22
C GLU A 28 11.89 9.45 -5.59
N SER A 29 12.53 9.97 -6.66
CA SER A 29 12.19 9.57 -8.02
C SER A 29 12.54 8.09 -8.25
N GLY A 30 11.61 7.33 -8.81
CA GLY A 30 11.75 5.89 -9.04
C GLY A 30 11.48 5.04 -7.80
N ASP A 31 11.08 5.64 -6.67
CA ASP A 31 10.73 4.88 -5.48
C ASP A 31 9.37 4.15 -5.62
N PHE A 32 9.23 3.05 -4.91
CA PHE A 32 7.94 2.42 -4.62
C PHE A 32 7.65 2.65 -3.14
N PHE A 33 6.78 3.59 -2.86
CA PHE A 33 6.52 4.16 -1.54
C PHE A 33 5.14 3.80 -1.02
N ALA A 34 5.00 3.43 0.25
CA ALA A 34 3.71 3.22 0.90
C ALA A 34 3.35 4.37 1.85
N LEU A 35 2.09 4.83 1.77
CA LEU A 35 1.48 5.67 2.80
C LEU A 35 0.47 4.84 3.57
N LEU A 36 0.83 4.40 4.76
CA LEU A 36 0.05 3.53 5.63
C LEU A 36 -0.69 4.32 6.71
N GLY A 37 -1.77 3.77 7.21
CA GLY A 37 -2.51 4.35 8.33
C GLY A 37 -3.91 3.75 8.48
N PRO A 38 -4.55 3.88 9.64
CA PRO A 38 -5.91 3.43 9.85
C PRO A 38 -6.92 4.22 8.99
N ASN A 39 -8.16 3.75 8.94
CA ASN A 39 -9.24 4.48 8.28
C ASN A 39 -9.46 5.81 8.99
N GLY A 40 -9.62 6.88 8.21
CA GLY A 40 -9.75 8.24 8.75
C GLY A 40 -8.44 8.94 9.12
N ALA A 41 -7.27 8.30 9.03
CA ALA A 41 -5.98 8.89 9.36
C ALA A 41 -5.54 10.08 8.49
N GLY A 42 -6.20 10.30 7.33
CA GLY A 42 -5.87 11.39 6.41
C GLY A 42 -5.25 10.97 5.08
N LYS A 43 -5.08 9.65 4.81
CA LYS A 43 -4.47 9.12 3.57
C LYS A 43 -5.12 9.66 2.29
N SER A 44 -6.42 9.41 2.12
CA SER A 44 -7.17 9.85 0.92
C SER A 44 -7.26 11.38 0.83
N THR A 45 -7.25 12.10 1.97
CA THR A 45 -7.15 13.57 1.98
C THR A 45 -5.79 14.01 1.44
N ALA A 46 -4.68 13.41 1.89
CA ALA A 46 -3.34 13.71 1.39
C ALA A 46 -3.24 13.46 -0.12
N ILE A 47 -3.71 12.29 -0.60
CA ILE A 47 -3.79 11.99 -2.04
C ILE A 47 -4.64 13.03 -2.78
N GLY A 48 -5.83 13.36 -2.25
CA GLY A 48 -6.72 14.35 -2.86
C GLY A 48 -6.06 15.72 -3.03
N VAL A 49 -5.27 16.15 -2.05
CA VAL A 49 -4.53 17.42 -2.14
C VAL A 49 -3.35 17.30 -3.11
N ILE A 50 -2.55 16.24 -3.06
CA ILE A 50 -1.44 15.99 -4.00
C ILE A 50 -1.94 16.02 -5.45
N CYS A 51 -3.07 15.36 -5.73
CA CYS A 51 -3.67 15.30 -7.06
C CYS A 51 -4.47 16.56 -7.46
N SER A 52 -4.50 17.61 -6.63
CA SER A 52 -5.29 18.82 -6.83
C SER A 52 -6.81 18.56 -6.99
N LEU A 53 -7.33 17.54 -6.35
CA LEU A 53 -8.77 17.26 -6.23
C LEU A 53 -9.38 17.98 -5.02
N VAL A 54 -8.55 18.21 -3.99
CA VAL A 54 -8.89 18.92 -2.76
C VAL A 54 -7.90 20.08 -2.60
N ASN A 55 -8.37 21.26 -2.22
CA ASN A 55 -7.48 22.38 -1.91
C ASN A 55 -6.90 22.20 -0.50
N SER A 56 -5.59 22.47 -0.35
CA SER A 56 -4.94 22.54 0.96
C SER A 56 -5.44 23.76 1.75
N SER A 57 -5.36 23.70 3.07
CA SER A 57 -5.55 24.86 3.96
C SER A 57 -4.24 25.57 4.28
N GLY A 58 -3.10 24.91 4.04
CA GLY A 58 -1.75 25.45 4.24
C GLY A 58 -0.69 24.45 3.82
N GLY A 59 0.57 24.89 3.82
CA GLY A 59 1.70 24.10 3.39
C GLY A 59 1.99 24.15 1.89
N GLU A 60 3.04 23.49 1.47
CA GLU A 60 3.54 23.49 0.09
C GLU A 60 3.70 22.06 -0.43
N ILE A 61 3.44 21.87 -1.72
CA ILE A 61 3.67 20.62 -2.44
C ILE A 61 4.49 20.91 -3.70
N LYS A 62 5.56 20.13 -3.88
CA LYS A 62 6.32 20.11 -5.14
C LYS A 62 6.30 18.73 -5.76
N ILE A 63 6.07 18.66 -7.07
CA ILE A 63 6.05 17.45 -7.87
C ILE A 63 7.15 17.57 -8.92
N PHE A 64 8.19 16.73 -8.81
CA PHE A 64 9.42 16.85 -9.59
C PHE A 64 9.97 18.27 -9.63
N GLY A 65 9.99 18.94 -8.46
CA GLY A 65 10.47 20.31 -8.28
C GLY A 65 9.49 21.41 -8.74
N LYS A 66 8.34 21.08 -9.33
CA LYS A 66 7.30 22.01 -9.76
C LYS A 66 6.37 22.31 -8.60
N ASP A 67 6.13 23.58 -8.30
CA ASP A 67 5.13 24.02 -7.32
C ASP A 67 3.72 23.64 -7.78
N GLN A 68 3.00 22.86 -6.97
CA GLN A 68 1.70 22.31 -7.32
C GLN A 68 0.60 23.39 -7.44
N GLN A 69 0.69 24.48 -6.69
CA GLN A 69 -0.30 25.56 -6.77
C GLN A 69 -0.05 26.46 -7.99
N GLN A 70 1.22 26.80 -8.27
CA GLN A 70 1.59 27.67 -9.36
C GLN A 70 1.60 26.98 -10.73
N GLN A 71 1.99 25.70 -10.76
CA GLN A 71 2.18 24.93 -11.99
C GLN A 71 1.23 23.71 -12.08
N ARG A 72 -0.01 23.87 -11.60
CA ARG A 72 -1.00 22.81 -11.44
C ARG A 72 -1.16 21.90 -12.66
N ASN A 73 -1.25 22.50 -13.86
CA ASN A 73 -1.45 21.72 -15.09
C ASN A 73 -0.21 20.90 -15.45
N LEU A 74 0.98 21.43 -15.23
CA LEU A 74 2.23 20.69 -15.47
C LEU A 74 2.40 19.55 -14.47
N CYS A 75 2.04 19.77 -13.21
CA CYS A 75 2.05 18.70 -12.20
C CYS A 75 1.07 17.57 -12.55
N LYS A 76 -0.13 17.89 -13.07
CA LYS A 76 -1.11 16.88 -13.49
C LYS A 76 -0.63 16.01 -14.65
N LEU A 77 0.22 16.52 -15.53
CA LEU A 77 0.82 15.73 -16.60
C LEU A 77 1.80 14.68 -16.06
N ASP A 78 2.44 14.93 -14.94
CA ASP A 78 3.36 14.00 -14.30
C ASP A 78 2.64 12.93 -13.44
N ILE A 79 1.35 13.13 -13.10
CA ILE A 79 0.61 12.27 -12.16
C ILE A 79 -0.41 11.39 -12.88
N GLY A 80 -0.37 10.10 -12.61
CA GLY A 80 -1.46 9.15 -12.83
C GLY A 80 -2.13 8.80 -11.50
N LEU A 81 -3.45 8.86 -11.43
CA LEU A 81 -4.22 8.53 -10.23
C LEU A 81 -5.14 7.34 -10.47
N VAL A 82 -5.07 6.36 -9.58
CA VAL A 82 -6.02 5.26 -9.47
C VAL A 82 -6.75 5.44 -8.13
N PRO A 83 -7.96 6.00 -8.10
CA PRO A 83 -8.72 6.19 -6.87
C PRO A 83 -9.30 4.87 -6.35
N GLN A 84 -9.73 4.87 -5.10
CA GLN A 84 -10.32 3.69 -4.46
C GLN A 84 -11.60 3.23 -5.15
N GLU A 85 -12.47 4.16 -5.57
CA GLU A 85 -13.72 3.84 -6.26
C GLU A 85 -13.57 3.87 -7.77
N ILE A 86 -14.36 3.01 -8.45
CA ILE A 86 -14.43 2.99 -9.92
C ILE A 86 -15.12 4.25 -10.39
N ASN A 87 -14.39 5.07 -11.16
CA ASN A 87 -14.82 6.41 -11.59
C ASN A 87 -14.77 6.61 -13.12
N PHE A 88 -15.09 5.59 -13.89
CA PHE A 88 -15.30 5.69 -15.34
C PHE A 88 -16.73 5.27 -15.72
N ASN A 89 -17.15 5.66 -16.92
CA ASN A 89 -18.46 5.26 -17.43
C ASN A 89 -18.47 3.76 -17.74
N VAL A 90 -19.22 2.98 -16.95
CA VAL A 90 -19.29 1.52 -17.08
C VAL A 90 -20.04 1.04 -18.32
N PHE A 91 -20.77 1.90 -19.01
CA PHE A 91 -21.44 1.59 -20.27
C PHE A 91 -20.51 1.69 -21.48
N GLU A 92 -19.35 2.34 -21.33
CA GLU A 92 -18.31 2.41 -22.35
C GLU A 92 -17.46 1.13 -22.38
N THR A 93 -16.78 0.93 -23.50
CA THR A 93 -15.83 -0.18 -23.66
C THR A 93 -14.48 0.19 -23.07
N PRO A 94 -13.68 -0.79 -22.59
CA PRO A 94 -12.30 -0.56 -22.14
C PRO A 94 -11.47 0.22 -23.16
N TRP A 95 -11.61 -0.11 -24.46
CA TRP A 95 -10.92 0.60 -25.52
C TRP A 95 -11.25 2.10 -25.52
N ASN A 96 -12.55 2.44 -25.55
CA ASN A 96 -12.99 3.83 -25.57
C ASN A 96 -12.56 4.59 -24.32
N ILE A 97 -12.67 3.96 -23.13
CA ILE A 97 -12.24 4.54 -21.86
C ILE A 97 -10.77 4.95 -21.93
N LEU A 98 -9.89 4.07 -22.42
CA LEU A 98 -8.45 4.33 -22.51
C LEU A 98 -8.12 5.40 -23.56
N VAL A 99 -8.68 5.30 -24.75
CA VAL A 99 -8.41 6.27 -25.84
C VAL A 99 -8.92 7.66 -25.47
N THR A 100 -10.11 7.75 -24.86
CA THR A 100 -10.67 9.02 -24.39
C THR A 100 -9.79 9.63 -23.30
N GLN A 101 -9.32 8.83 -22.33
CA GLN A 101 -8.41 9.30 -21.29
C GLN A 101 -7.12 9.87 -21.87
N ALA A 102 -6.51 9.20 -22.84
CA ALA A 102 -5.32 9.68 -23.54
C ALA A 102 -5.57 11.04 -24.21
N GLY A 103 -6.77 11.21 -24.80
CA GLY A 103 -7.17 12.47 -25.43
C GLY A 103 -7.21 13.64 -24.45
N TYR A 104 -7.64 13.46 -23.19
CA TYR A 104 -7.62 14.51 -22.17
C TYR A 104 -6.20 15.02 -21.85
N TYR A 105 -5.18 14.22 -22.10
CA TYR A 105 -3.77 14.56 -21.92
C TYR A 105 -3.06 14.96 -23.22
N GLY A 106 -3.82 15.16 -24.32
CA GLY A 106 -3.27 15.59 -25.60
C GLY A 106 -2.50 14.50 -26.37
N VAL A 107 -2.65 13.23 -26.01
CA VAL A 107 -2.03 12.12 -26.72
C VAL A 107 -2.76 11.90 -28.05
N GLY A 108 -2.02 11.96 -29.18
CA GLY A 108 -2.59 11.78 -30.50
C GLY A 108 -3.22 10.38 -30.69
N LYS A 109 -4.26 10.29 -31.55
CA LYS A 109 -5.08 9.09 -31.71
C LYS A 109 -4.28 7.81 -32.03
N THR A 110 -3.29 7.90 -32.90
CA THR A 110 -2.43 6.74 -33.26
C THR A 110 -1.68 6.19 -32.07
N GLU A 111 -1.07 7.08 -31.28
CA GLU A 111 -0.34 6.71 -30.08
C GLU A 111 -1.29 6.24 -28.96
N ALA A 112 -2.44 6.89 -28.79
CA ALA A 112 -3.48 6.46 -27.86
C ALA A 112 -3.95 5.02 -28.13
N ASN A 113 -4.19 4.69 -29.41
CA ASN A 113 -4.56 3.33 -29.81
C ASN A 113 -3.44 2.32 -29.52
N ARG A 114 -2.19 2.67 -29.85
CA ARG A 114 -1.02 1.80 -29.58
C ARG A 114 -0.88 1.52 -28.06
N ARG A 115 -0.99 2.56 -27.23
CA ARG A 115 -0.92 2.41 -25.76
C ARG A 115 -2.12 1.64 -25.20
N ALA A 116 -3.33 1.88 -25.72
CA ALA A 116 -4.52 1.14 -25.31
C ALA A 116 -4.36 -0.36 -25.57
N GLU A 117 -3.89 -0.75 -26.78
CA GLU A 117 -3.60 -2.14 -27.08
C GLU A 117 -2.54 -2.71 -26.13
N GLN A 118 -1.43 -2.00 -25.94
CA GLN A 118 -0.33 -2.42 -25.05
C GLN A 118 -0.84 -2.71 -23.65
N TYR A 119 -1.53 -1.75 -23.00
CA TYR A 119 -1.98 -1.92 -21.61
C TYR A 119 -3.13 -2.92 -21.48
N LEU A 120 -4.03 -3.03 -22.46
CA LEU A 120 -5.07 -4.04 -22.44
C LEU A 120 -4.51 -5.47 -22.56
N ARG A 121 -3.41 -5.66 -23.30
CA ARG A 121 -2.71 -6.95 -23.35
C ARG A 121 -1.95 -7.25 -22.07
N LEU A 122 -1.14 -6.29 -21.59
CA LEU A 122 -0.36 -6.44 -20.36
C LEU A 122 -1.20 -6.72 -19.11
N LEU A 123 -2.41 -6.18 -19.06
CA LEU A 123 -3.34 -6.34 -17.93
C LEU A 123 -4.41 -7.42 -18.17
N ASP A 124 -4.25 -8.24 -19.21
CA ASP A 124 -5.13 -9.37 -19.52
C ASP A 124 -6.61 -8.94 -19.69
N LEU A 125 -6.81 -7.83 -20.42
CA LEU A 125 -8.12 -7.25 -20.71
C LEU A 125 -8.45 -7.23 -22.21
N TRP A 126 -7.55 -7.74 -23.03
CA TRP A 126 -7.66 -7.63 -24.50
C TRP A 126 -8.94 -8.23 -25.05
N ASP A 127 -9.34 -9.41 -24.60
CA ASP A 127 -10.52 -10.12 -25.08
C ASP A 127 -11.83 -9.40 -24.73
N LYS A 128 -11.81 -8.54 -23.72
CA LYS A 128 -12.93 -7.74 -23.25
C LYS A 128 -12.95 -6.31 -23.79
N ARG A 129 -11.96 -5.93 -24.62
CA ARG A 129 -11.73 -4.54 -25.04
C ARG A 129 -12.93 -3.84 -25.73
N LEU A 130 -13.83 -4.59 -26.37
CA LEU A 130 -15.00 -4.07 -27.09
C LEU A 130 -16.35 -4.37 -26.37
N GLN A 131 -16.30 -5.00 -25.21
CA GLN A 131 -17.51 -5.24 -24.39
C GLN A 131 -17.70 -4.12 -23.39
N PRO A 132 -18.93 -3.70 -23.05
CA PRO A 132 -19.15 -2.68 -22.02
C PRO A 132 -18.53 -3.07 -20.68
N ALA A 133 -17.84 -2.12 -20.04
CA ALA A 133 -17.11 -2.36 -18.78
C ALA A 133 -18.02 -2.80 -17.62
N ARG A 134 -19.34 -2.58 -17.70
CA ARG A 134 -20.31 -3.11 -16.71
C ARG A 134 -20.28 -4.63 -16.60
N GLN A 135 -19.89 -5.34 -17.67
CA GLN A 135 -19.81 -6.80 -17.72
C GLN A 135 -18.50 -7.36 -17.14
N MET A 136 -17.55 -6.49 -16.76
CA MET A 136 -16.29 -6.87 -16.19
C MET A 136 -16.41 -7.15 -14.68
N SER A 137 -15.61 -8.11 -14.18
CA SER A 137 -15.45 -8.35 -12.74
C SER A 137 -14.84 -7.14 -12.03
N GLY A 138 -14.91 -7.08 -10.70
CA GLY A 138 -14.27 -6.03 -9.90
C GLY A 138 -12.77 -5.92 -10.16
N GLY A 139 -12.07 -7.06 -10.18
CA GLY A 139 -10.64 -7.11 -10.47
C GLY A 139 -10.29 -6.64 -11.89
N MET A 140 -11.10 -7.01 -12.91
CA MET A 140 -10.92 -6.49 -14.27
C MET A 140 -11.11 -4.98 -14.35
N LYS A 141 -12.13 -4.44 -13.67
CA LYS A 141 -12.36 -2.99 -13.60
C LYS A 141 -11.19 -2.28 -12.91
N ARG A 142 -10.62 -2.89 -11.85
CA ARG A 142 -9.47 -2.33 -11.14
C ARG A 142 -8.23 -2.29 -12.05
N ARG A 143 -7.95 -3.37 -12.79
CA ARG A 143 -6.89 -3.40 -13.81
C ARG A 143 -7.10 -2.34 -14.90
N LEU A 144 -8.34 -2.13 -15.34
CA LEU A 144 -8.67 -1.09 -16.31
C LEU A 144 -8.41 0.33 -15.77
N MET A 145 -8.65 0.58 -14.48
CA MET A 145 -8.31 1.86 -13.86
C MET A 145 -6.81 2.13 -13.86
N ILE A 146 -5.99 1.11 -13.61
CA ILE A 146 -4.53 1.24 -13.69
C ILE A 146 -4.11 1.51 -15.14
N ALA A 147 -4.62 0.75 -16.11
CA ALA A 147 -4.37 1.01 -17.53
C ALA A 147 -4.71 2.46 -17.91
N ARG A 148 -5.86 2.96 -17.45
CA ARG A 148 -6.32 4.34 -17.70
C ARG A 148 -5.37 5.37 -17.11
N ALA A 149 -4.90 5.18 -15.89
CA ALA A 149 -3.97 6.10 -15.24
C ALA A 149 -2.60 6.16 -15.94
N LEU A 150 -2.22 5.11 -16.68
CA LEU A 150 -0.95 5.02 -17.39
C LEU A 150 -1.00 5.57 -18.83
N MET A 151 -2.18 5.92 -19.37
CA MET A 151 -2.35 6.29 -20.78
C MET A 151 -1.49 7.48 -21.22
N HIS A 152 -1.20 8.41 -20.34
CA HIS A 152 -0.36 9.58 -20.62
C HIS A 152 1.11 9.39 -20.16
N GLN A 153 1.48 8.17 -19.70
CA GLN A 153 2.83 7.81 -19.22
C GLN A 153 3.32 8.75 -18.09
N PRO A 154 2.59 8.79 -16.96
CA PRO A 154 2.97 9.64 -15.84
C PRO A 154 4.31 9.20 -15.25
N ARG A 155 5.05 10.17 -14.69
CA ARG A 155 6.28 9.90 -13.94
C ARG A 155 6.01 9.48 -12.49
N LEU A 156 4.82 9.83 -11.96
CA LEU A 156 4.33 9.49 -10.62
C LEU A 156 2.95 8.83 -10.73
N LEU A 157 2.84 7.58 -10.31
CA LEU A 157 1.57 6.85 -10.22
C LEU A 157 1.14 6.77 -8.76
N ILE A 158 -0.06 7.26 -8.48
CA ILE A 158 -0.65 7.22 -7.14
C ILE A 158 -1.81 6.22 -7.16
N LEU A 159 -1.78 5.25 -6.24
CA LEU A 159 -2.74 4.16 -6.13
C LEU A 159 -3.40 4.21 -4.76
N ASP A 160 -4.70 4.52 -4.72
CA ASP A 160 -5.47 4.54 -3.48
C ASP A 160 -6.18 3.18 -3.29
N GLU A 161 -5.64 2.34 -2.40
CA GLU A 161 -6.10 0.98 -2.10
C GLU A 161 -6.33 0.12 -3.35
N PRO A 162 -5.32 -0.09 -4.22
CA PRO A 162 -5.50 -0.65 -5.55
C PRO A 162 -6.00 -2.10 -5.56
N THR A 163 -5.79 -2.86 -4.49
CA THR A 163 -6.13 -4.29 -4.41
C THR A 163 -7.27 -4.59 -3.43
N ALA A 164 -7.95 -3.56 -2.91
CA ALA A 164 -9.08 -3.75 -2.01
C ALA A 164 -10.21 -4.54 -2.70
N GLY A 165 -10.65 -5.63 -2.07
CA GLY A 165 -11.72 -6.49 -2.59
C GLY A 165 -11.35 -7.30 -3.83
N VAL A 166 -10.06 -7.52 -4.09
CA VAL A 166 -9.54 -8.31 -5.22
C VAL A 166 -9.03 -9.66 -4.72
N ASP A 167 -9.30 -10.72 -5.47
CA ASP A 167 -8.83 -12.08 -5.19
C ASP A 167 -7.30 -12.18 -5.16
N ILE A 168 -6.76 -13.17 -4.43
CA ILE A 168 -5.32 -13.33 -4.19
C ILE A 168 -4.54 -13.47 -5.50
N GLU A 169 -5.03 -14.23 -6.47
CA GLU A 169 -4.34 -14.43 -7.77
C GLU A 169 -4.27 -13.13 -8.58
N ILE A 170 -5.40 -12.40 -8.65
CA ILE A 170 -5.47 -11.12 -9.35
C ILE A 170 -4.58 -10.09 -8.64
N ARG A 171 -4.55 -10.09 -7.30
CA ARG A 171 -3.68 -9.23 -6.50
C ARG A 171 -2.21 -9.46 -6.85
N ARG A 172 -1.75 -10.72 -6.89
CA ARG A 172 -0.36 -11.05 -7.23
C ARG A 172 0.01 -10.61 -8.63
N SER A 173 -0.83 -10.86 -9.64
CA SER A 173 -0.57 -10.40 -11.01
C SER A 173 -0.50 -8.88 -11.12
N MET A 174 -1.32 -8.15 -10.35
CA MET A 174 -1.24 -6.69 -10.26
C MET A 174 0.06 -6.22 -9.61
N TRP A 175 0.53 -6.90 -8.58
CA TRP A 175 1.81 -6.59 -7.92
C TRP A 175 3.00 -6.76 -8.87
N GLU A 176 3.03 -7.84 -9.64
CA GLU A 176 4.07 -8.07 -10.65
C GLU A 176 4.07 -6.95 -11.69
N PHE A 177 2.91 -6.62 -12.23
CA PHE A 177 2.77 -5.51 -13.18
C PHE A 177 3.24 -4.17 -12.59
N LEU A 178 2.87 -3.84 -11.36
CA LEU A 178 3.31 -2.60 -10.70
C LEU A 178 4.82 -2.58 -10.46
N LYS A 179 5.42 -3.73 -10.13
CA LYS A 179 6.89 -3.86 -10.03
C LYS A 179 7.58 -3.58 -11.37
N GLU A 180 7.06 -4.11 -12.46
CA GLU A 180 7.60 -3.86 -13.82
C GLU A 180 7.53 -2.37 -14.17
N ILE A 181 6.40 -1.71 -13.92
CA ILE A 181 6.23 -0.26 -14.14
C ILE A 181 7.20 0.55 -13.29
N ASN A 182 7.42 0.18 -12.04
CA ASN A 182 8.38 0.86 -11.16
C ASN A 182 9.83 0.62 -11.62
N GLN A 183 10.18 -0.59 -12.02
CA GLN A 183 11.50 -0.92 -12.58
C GLN A 183 11.78 -0.16 -13.89
N ALA A 184 10.75 0.14 -14.68
CA ALA A 184 10.84 0.99 -15.85
C ALA A 184 11.03 2.49 -15.53
N GLY A 185 11.08 2.87 -14.25
CA GLY A 185 11.41 4.22 -13.77
C GLY A 185 10.22 5.05 -13.28
N THR A 186 8.99 4.55 -13.32
CA THR A 186 7.83 5.26 -12.76
C THR A 186 7.89 5.21 -11.22
N THR A 187 7.80 6.38 -10.58
CA THR A 187 7.63 6.47 -9.13
C THR A 187 6.21 6.01 -8.77
N ILE A 188 6.06 5.19 -7.73
CA ILE A 188 4.75 4.71 -7.29
C ILE A 188 4.53 5.09 -5.83
N ILE A 189 3.38 5.71 -5.54
CA ILE A 189 2.86 5.91 -4.18
C ILE A 189 1.60 5.06 -4.02
N LEU A 190 1.61 4.21 -3.02
CA LEU A 190 0.53 3.27 -2.72
C LEU A 190 -0.05 3.59 -1.35
N THR A 191 -1.38 3.75 -1.24
CA THR A 191 -2.04 3.60 0.06
C THR A 191 -2.62 2.22 0.18
N THR A 192 -2.49 1.63 1.33
CA THR A 192 -3.10 0.34 1.63
C THR A 192 -3.30 0.17 3.14
N HIS A 193 -4.24 -0.66 3.51
CA HIS A 193 -4.38 -1.21 4.85
C HIS A 193 -3.87 -2.67 4.91
N TYR A 194 -3.49 -3.24 3.76
CA TYR A 194 -2.84 -4.55 3.68
C TYR A 194 -1.32 -4.38 3.80
N LEU A 195 -0.79 -4.59 4.99
CA LEU A 195 0.63 -4.38 5.28
C LEU A 195 1.56 -5.35 4.53
N GLU A 196 1.06 -6.54 4.17
CA GLU A 196 1.73 -7.48 3.27
C GLU A 196 2.03 -6.85 1.90
N GLU A 197 1.12 -6.02 1.40
CA GLU A 197 1.30 -5.31 0.12
C GLU A 197 2.45 -4.31 0.21
N ALA A 198 2.50 -3.52 1.28
CA ALA A 198 3.59 -2.58 1.52
C ALA A 198 4.94 -3.30 1.69
N GLU A 199 4.98 -4.41 2.44
CA GLU A 199 6.19 -5.21 2.65
C GLU A 199 6.70 -5.85 1.36
N SER A 200 5.77 -6.31 0.49
CA SER A 200 6.12 -7.01 -0.75
C SER A 200 6.54 -6.07 -1.88
N LEU A 201 6.02 -4.84 -1.92
CA LEU A 201 6.18 -3.92 -3.03
C LEU A 201 7.07 -2.73 -2.73
N CYS A 202 7.00 -2.18 -1.51
CA CYS A 202 7.54 -0.87 -1.22
C CYS A 202 8.94 -0.94 -0.63
N ARG A 203 9.79 0.01 -1.02
CA ARG A 203 11.11 0.20 -0.41
C ARG A 203 11.02 1.07 0.83
N ASN A 204 10.22 2.13 0.75
CA ASN A 204 10.04 3.10 1.81
C ASN A 204 8.57 3.25 2.18
N VAL A 205 8.33 3.66 3.41
CA VAL A 205 6.99 3.82 3.97
C VAL A 205 6.91 5.05 4.87
N ALA A 206 5.75 5.68 4.89
CA ALA A 206 5.34 6.59 5.96
C ALA A 206 4.04 6.09 6.59
N ILE A 207 3.94 6.21 7.90
CA ILE A 207 2.74 5.90 8.66
C ILE A 207 2.10 7.21 9.05
N ILE A 208 0.85 7.40 8.64
CA ILE A 208 0.04 8.54 9.02
C ILE A 208 -1.03 8.10 10.02
N ASP A 209 -1.16 8.84 11.10
CA ASP A 209 -2.22 8.66 12.09
C ASP A 209 -2.73 10.02 12.56
N GLN A 210 -4.05 10.16 12.68
CA GLN A 210 -4.72 11.40 13.12
C GLN A 210 -4.18 12.66 12.43
N GLY A 211 -3.93 12.57 11.11
CA GLY A 211 -3.44 13.70 10.31
C GLY A 211 -1.96 14.06 10.48
N LYS A 212 -1.15 13.23 11.13
CA LYS A 212 0.29 13.42 11.33
C LYS A 212 1.08 12.22 10.82
N ILE A 213 2.30 12.48 10.31
CA ILE A 213 3.25 11.39 10.05
C ILE A 213 3.88 10.98 11.38
N VAL A 214 3.61 9.76 11.82
CA VAL A 214 4.10 9.22 13.10
C VAL A 214 5.40 8.45 12.96
N GLU A 215 5.65 7.87 11.78
CA GLU A 215 6.90 7.14 11.49
C GLU A 215 7.17 7.17 9.97
N ARG A 216 8.43 7.11 9.57
CA ARG A 216 8.85 6.98 8.17
C ARG A 216 10.23 6.33 8.07
N GLY A 217 10.47 5.60 6.98
CA GLY A 217 11.78 4.99 6.72
C GLY A 217 11.72 3.88 5.70
N ALA A 218 12.83 3.18 5.54
CA ALA A 218 12.86 1.98 4.73
C ALA A 218 12.05 0.87 5.41
N VAL A 219 11.31 0.09 4.63
CA VAL A 219 10.52 -1.05 5.15
C VAL A 219 11.43 -2.03 5.89
N SER A 220 12.62 -2.32 5.36
CA SER A 220 13.63 -3.17 6.00
C SER A 220 14.05 -2.69 7.39
N ASP A 221 14.21 -1.36 7.54
CA ASP A 221 14.66 -0.76 8.79
C ASP A 221 13.56 -0.81 9.85
N LEU A 222 12.31 -0.55 9.45
CA LEU A 222 11.16 -0.65 10.35
C LEU A 222 10.93 -2.09 10.81
N LEU A 223 11.07 -3.06 9.89
CA LEU A 223 10.99 -4.48 10.22
C LEU A 223 12.11 -4.93 11.16
N SER A 224 13.32 -4.36 11.03
CA SER A 224 14.44 -4.67 11.92
C SER A 224 14.26 -4.13 13.34
N ARG A 225 13.47 -3.04 13.51
CA ARG A 225 13.15 -2.45 14.82
C ARG A 225 12.04 -3.23 15.56
N SER A 226 11.32 -4.10 14.88
CA SER A 226 10.38 -5.02 15.54
C SER A 226 11.19 -6.05 16.35
N MET A 227 11.49 -5.68 17.59
CA MET A 227 12.36 -6.48 18.48
C MET A 227 11.73 -7.82 18.88
N VAL A 228 10.45 -8.03 18.68
CA VAL A 228 9.69 -9.21 19.12
C VAL A 228 8.86 -9.74 17.97
N GLN A 229 8.86 -11.05 17.79
CA GLN A 229 8.00 -11.74 16.82
C GLN A 229 7.14 -12.77 17.55
N THR A 230 5.86 -12.79 17.27
CA THR A 230 4.94 -13.81 17.82
C THR A 230 4.80 -14.97 16.83
N PHE A 231 5.18 -16.15 17.27
CA PHE A 231 5.02 -17.39 16.51
C PHE A 231 3.88 -18.21 17.07
N ILE A 232 3.09 -18.80 16.17
CA ILE A 232 2.14 -19.84 16.49
C ILE A 232 2.84 -21.18 16.25
N LEU A 233 2.90 -22.00 17.30
CA LEU A 233 3.44 -23.34 17.25
C LEU A 233 2.28 -24.34 17.35
N ASP A 234 2.10 -25.16 16.34
CA ASP A 234 1.12 -26.26 16.37
C ASP A 234 1.79 -27.50 16.98
N LEU A 235 1.13 -28.11 17.95
CA LEU A 235 1.63 -29.27 18.68
C LEU A 235 0.95 -30.57 18.19
N LYS A 236 1.67 -31.66 18.26
CA LYS A 236 1.16 -33.02 17.93
C LYS A 236 0.05 -33.45 18.89
N ASP A 237 0.30 -33.27 20.17
CA ASP A 237 -0.59 -33.70 21.25
C ASP A 237 -1.21 -32.52 21.97
N ALA A 238 -2.33 -32.74 22.63
CA ALA A 238 -3.01 -31.70 23.39
C ALA A 238 -2.18 -31.25 24.61
N VAL A 239 -2.20 -29.97 24.90
CA VAL A 239 -1.49 -29.37 26.02
C VAL A 239 -2.20 -29.73 27.32
N THR A 240 -1.60 -30.59 28.12
CA THR A 240 -2.11 -30.98 29.43
C THR A 240 -1.61 -30.07 30.56
N ARG A 241 -0.50 -29.35 30.32
CA ARG A 241 0.09 -28.38 31.26
C ARG A 241 0.74 -27.24 30.47
N LYS A 242 0.75 -26.03 31.02
CA LYS A 242 1.46 -24.91 30.41
C LYS A 242 2.97 -25.18 30.40
N PRO A 243 3.67 -25.03 29.26
CA PRO A 243 5.11 -25.10 29.22
C PRO A 243 5.74 -23.91 29.96
N VAL A 244 6.86 -24.15 30.62
CA VAL A 244 7.70 -23.12 31.23
C VAL A 244 8.84 -22.85 30.25
N LEU A 245 8.92 -21.61 29.74
CA LEU A 245 9.90 -21.20 28.73
C LEU A 245 10.83 -20.16 29.33
N ASP A 246 12.10 -20.53 29.48
CA ASP A 246 13.13 -19.60 29.97
C ASP A 246 13.60 -18.68 28.85
N GLY A 247 13.47 -17.38 29.04
CA GLY A 247 13.83 -16.36 28.05
C GLY A 247 12.79 -16.11 26.95
N TYR A 248 11.68 -16.85 26.87
CA TYR A 248 10.61 -16.66 25.90
C TYR A 248 9.28 -16.34 26.60
N THR A 249 8.44 -15.54 25.96
CA THR A 249 7.13 -15.15 26.53
C THR A 249 6.03 -16.00 25.91
N LEU A 250 5.36 -16.82 26.74
CA LEU A 250 4.16 -17.54 26.32
C LEU A 250 2.95 -16.60 26.39
N VAL A 251 2.43 -16.17 25.23
CA VAL A 251 1.29 -15.24 25.13
C VAL A 251 -0.03 -15.96 25.28
N LYS A 252 -0.17 -17.11 24.60
CA LYS A 252 -1.40 -17.91 24.58
C LYS A 252 -1.07 -19.39 24.57
N CYS A 253 -1.93 -20.17 25.22
CA CYS A 253 -1.84 -21.60 25.25
C CYS A 253 -3.25 -22.19 25.09
N ASP A 254 -3.50 -22.76 23.91
CA ASP A 254 -4.74 -23.49 23.58
C ASP A 254 -4.47 -24.99 23.56
N ASP A 255 -5.49 -25.81 23.26
CA ASP A 255 -5.41 -27.28 23.31
C ASP A 255 -4.26 -27.88 22.52
N LYS A 256 -3.93 -27.34 21.35
CA LYS A 256 -2.85 -27.82 20.48
C LYS A 256 -2.00 -26.69 19.89
N GLN A 257 -2.11 -25.48 20.43
CA GLN A 257 -1.37 -24.34 19.93
C GLN A 257 -0.75 -23.53 21.05
N LEU A 258 0.47 -23.06 20.80
CA LEU A 258 1.17 -22.11 21.65
C LEU A 258 1.49 -20.85 20.84
N ASP A 259 1.14 -19.68 21.36
CA ASP A 259 1.61 -18.40 20.84
C ASP A 259 2.82 -17.97 21.69
N VAL A 260 3.98 -17.92 21.08
CA VAL A 260 5.25 -17.60 21.77
C VAL A 260 5.87 -16.37 21.15
N GLU A 261 6.20 -15.38 21.99
CA GLU A 261 7.03 -14.24 21.60
C GLU A 261 8.50 -14.60 21.68
N VAL A 262 9.22 -14.28 20.60
CA VAL A 262 10.66 -14.47 20.45
C VAL A 262 11.28 -13.13 20.12
N VAL A 263 12.25 -12.70 20.91
CA VAL A 263 13.01 -11.47 20.67
C VAL A 263 14.02 -11.71 19.54
N VAL A 264 14.21 -10.74 18.67
CA VAL A 264 15.22 -10.83 17.59
C VAL A 264 16.59 -11.13 18.17
N GLY A 265 17.23 -12.19 17.67
CA GLY A 265 18.52 -12.69 18.18
C GLY A 265 18.40 -13.87 19.15
N GLN A 266 17.21 -14.18 19.64
CA GLN A 266 16.98 -15.41 20.41
C GLN A 266 17.00 -16.65 19.50
N SER A 267 17.48 -17.77 20.06
CA SER A 267 17.60 -19.02 19.34
C SER A 267 16.27 -19.76 19.23
N MET A 268 15.75 -19.93 18.03
CA MET A 268 14.59 -20.82 17.80
C MET A 268 14.88 -22.27 18.20
N ASN A 269 16.11 -22.73 18.03
CA ASN A 269 16.49 -24.08 18.46
C ASN A 269 16.40 -24.22 19.99
N GLY A 270 16.75 -23.19 20.74
CA GLY A 270 16.59 -23.17 22.19
C GLY A 270 15.14 -23.28 22.64
N LEU A 271 14.22 -22.60 21.93
CA LEU A 271 12.78 -22.73 22.16
C LEU A 271 12.29 -24.15 21.92
N PHE A 272 12.64 -24.73 20.77
CA PHE A 272 12.22 -26.11 20.45
C PHE A 272 12.82 -27.14 21.41
N GLN A 273 14.07 -26.98 21.83
CA GLN A 273 14.70 -27.85 22.81
C GLN A 273 13.97 -27.82 24.15
N GLN A 274 13.64 -26.61 24.68
CA GLN A 274 12.90 -26.49 25.94
C GLN A 274 11.50 -27.11 25.86
N LEU A 275 10.82 -26.99 24.72
CA LEU A 275 9.52 -27.63 24.49
C LEU A 275 9.67 -29.16 24.46
N GLN A 276 10.67 -29.68 23.73
CA GLN A 276 10.93 -31.11 23.61
C GLN A 276 11.29 -31.75 24.96
N GLU A 277 12.13 -31.10 25.78
CA GLU A 277 12.50 -31.57 27.11
C GLU A 277 11.28 -31.67 28.05
N GLN A 278 10.23 -30.87 27.81
CA GLN A 278 8.98 -30.90 28.55
C GLN A 278 7.93 -31.85 27.91
N GLY A 279 8.30 -32.53 26.82
CA GLY A 279 7.44 -33.50 26.15
C GLY A 279 6.47 -32.91 25.12
N PHE A 280 6.68 -31.66 24.68
CA PHE A 280 5.91 -31.04 23.62
C PHE A 280 6.59 -31.23 22.27
N GLU A 281 5.93 -31.89 21.33
CA GLU A 281 6.38 -32.07 19.96
C GLU A 281 5.74 -31.04 19.04
N VAL A 282 6.56 -30.11 18.49
CA VAL A 282 6.07 -29.09 17.54
C VAL A 282 6.04 -29.67 16.15
N THR A 283 4.87 -29.62 15.50
CA THR A 283 4.64 -30.13 14.16
C THR A 283 4.69 -29.05 13.08
N SER A 284 4.35 -27.82 13.43
CA SER A 284 4.33 -26.68 12.53
C SER A 284 4.64 -25.39 13.29
N MET A 285 5.22 -24.44 12.57
CA MET A 285 5.48 -23.09 13.06
C MET A 285 5.10 -22.09 11.99
N ARG A 286 4.42 -21.02 12.39
CA ARG A 286 4.11 -19.89 11.52
C ARG A 286 4.15 -18.58 12.31
N ASN A 287 4.43 -17.46 11.62
CA ASN A 287 4.24 -16.15 12.23
C ASN A 287 2.75 -15.91 12.50
N LYS A 288 2.42 -15.31 13.64
CA LYS A 288 1.03 -14.97 14.02
C LYS A 288 0.48 -13.87 13.12
N THR A 289 1.29 -12.85 12.90
CA THR A 289 0.97 -11.68 12.07
C THR A 289 2.14 -11.36 11.14
N ASN A 290 1.89 -10.60 10.10
CA ASN A 290 2.94 -9.99 9.30
C ASN A 290 3.77 -9.04 10.21
N ARG A 291 5.09 -9.01 10.03
CA ARG A 291 6.02 -8.21 10.86
C ARG A 291 5.68 -6.72 10.85
N LEU A 292 5.32 -6.20 9.69
CA LEU A 292 4.93 -4.80 9.54
C LEU A 292 3.60 -4.51 10.24
N GLU A 293 2.67 -5.49 10.27
CA GLU A 293 1.39 -5.38 10.97
C GLU A 293 1.58 -5.29 12.49
N GLU A 294 2.46 -6.12 13.03
CA GLU A 294 2.78 -6.08 14.47
C GLU A 294 3.42 -4.75 14.87
N PHE A 295 4.35 -4.24 14.06
CA PHE A 295 4.97 -2.94 14.26
C PHE A 295 3.93 -1.80 14.18
N PHE A 296 3.06 -1.84 13.17
CA PHE A 296 2.00 -0.87 12.95
C PHE A 296 1.00 -0.82 14.14
N LEU A 297 0.52 -1.98 14.59
CA LEU A 297 -0.43 -2.07 15.71
C LEU A 297 0.17 -1.50 17.01
N ARG A 298 1.46 -1.71 17.25
CA ARG A 298 2.16 -1.12 18.41
C ARG A 298 2.21 0.39 18.35
N LEU A 299 2.51 0.98 17.18
CA LEU A 299 2.55 2.43 17.01
C LEU A 299 1.18 3.08 17.20
N VAL A 300 0.12 2.51 16.60
CA VAL A 300 -1.24 3.05 16.71
C VAL A 300 -1.75 2.96 18.17
N ASN A 301 -1.51 1.83 18.85
CA ASN A 301 -1.92 1.68 20.26
C ASN A 301 -1.15 2.63 21.21
N GLN A 302 0.10 2.98 20.90
CA GLN A 302 0.86 3.97 21.67
C GLN A 302 0.35 5.39 21.47
N SER A 303 -0.17 5.72 20.28
CA SER A 303 -0.76 7.03 20.00
C SER A 303 -2.14 7.23 20.66
N GLU A 304 -2.88 6.14 20.96
CA GLU A 304 -4.16 6.19 21.70
C GLU A 304 -3.97 6.31 23.22
N ALA A 305 -2.79 5.96 23.72
CA ALA A 305 -2.48 5.97 25.15
C ALA A 305 -1.77 7.26 25.63
N ALA A 306 -1.39 8.15 24.72
CA ALA A 306 -0.72 9.43 24.97
C ALA A 306 -1.66 10.62 24.79
#